data_c4f3b51717060f3af0879688d4277a7f
#
_entry.id   c4f3b51717060f3af0879688d4277a7f
#
_cell.length_a   1.000
_cell.length_b   1.000
_cell.length_c   1.000
_cell.angle_alpha   90.00
_cell.angle_beta   90.00
_cell.angle_gamma   90.00
#
_symmetry.space_group_name_H-M   'P 1'
#
loop_
_entity.id
_entity.type
_entity.pdbx_description
1 polymer ?
#
loop_
_entity_poly.entity_id
_entity_poly.type
_entity_poly.pdbx_seq_one_letter_code
_entity_poly.pdbx_strand_id
1 'polypeptide(L)'
;MKGIVLAGGSGTRLMPLTDAFSKQLLPIYDKPMIFYPLSILMLAGIKEVLIITTKSDQDLFKKLLGNGENYGIQISYKVQDSPNGIADAFIIGQDFIGESPVTLILGDNIFFSHDFSAIINDALNQSKGAHVFLTNVSNPEDFGVAEVDKDGKVLSIQEKPEKPDSNLAVTGLYIYDNEVVDIAKALTPSSRGELEITDVNLHYLKQGNLNATTLGRGFTWLDTGTHESLISAGEFVKTIEERQGLKIGCLEEIAFNKKWIEADTLKACIAKYQNSPYGAYLQNLLKKQ
;
A
#
# COMPACT_ATOMS: atom_id res chain seq x y z
N MET A 1 4.86 -2.80 15.24
CA MET A 1 4.02 -2.54 14.03
C MET A 1 4.44 -3.48 12.93
N LYS A 2 3.51 -4.18 12.31
CA LYS A 2 3.73 -5.06 11.16
C LYS A 2 3.02 -4.52 9.92
N GLY A 3 3.48 -4.90 8.73
CA GLY A 3 2.91 -4.44 7.48
C GLY A 3 2.29 -5.59 6.69
N ILE A 4 1.16 -5.34 6.03
CA ILE A 4 0.56 -6.25 5.05
C ILE A 4 0.44 -5.51 3.73
N VAL A 5 0.94 -6.11 2.64
CA VAL A 5 0.64 -5.69 1.28
C VAL A 5 -0.32 -6.70 0.67
N LEU A 6 -1.55 -6.25 0.35
CA LEU A 6 -2.54 -7.11 -0.29
C LEU A 6 -2.39 -7.05 -1.81
N ALA A 7 -1.95 -8.15 -2.40
CA ALA A 7 -1.71 -8.33 -3.83
C ALA A 7 -2.45 -9.56 -4.41
N GLY A 8 -3.60 -9.93 -3.81
CA GLY A 8 -4.38 -11.11 -4.15
C GLY A 8 -5.54 -10.90 -5.13
N GLY A 9 -5.74 -9.68 -5.65
CA GLY A 9 -6.84 -9.37 -6.55
C GLY A 9 -6.68 -9.99 -7.94
N SER A 10 -7.80 -10.38 -8.57
CA SER A 10 -7.83 -11.00 -9.90
C SER A 10 -7.44 -10.09 -11.07
N GLY A 11 -7.43 -8.77 -10.87
CA GLY A 11 -7.06 -7.80 -11.91
C GLY A 11 -7.94 -7.79 -13.17
N THR A 12 -9.16 -8.29 -13.10
CA THR A 12 -10.04 -8.50 -14.28
C THR A 12 -10.29 -7.26 -15.11
N ARG A 13 -10.31 -6.08 -14.51
CA ARG A 13 -10.47 -4.79 -15.20
C ARG A 13 -9.29 -4.42 -16.10
N LEU A 14 -8.15 -5.09 -15.94
CA LEU A 14 -6.92 -4.88 -16.72
C LEU A 14 -6.66 -6.01 -17.73
N MET A 15 -7.58 -6.94 -17.91
CA MET A 15 -7.44 -7.96 -18.95
C MET A 15 -7.34 -7.31 -20.35
N PRO A 16 -6.49 -7.83 -21.27
CA PRO A 16 -5.71 -9.09 -21.12
C PRO A 16 -4.34 -8.93 -20.45
N LEU A 17 -3.94 -7.74 -19.97
CA LEU A 17 -2.62 -7.54 -19.32
C LEU A 17 -2.39 -8.45 -18.12
N THR A 18 -3.47 -8.81 -17.43
CA THR A 18 -3.44 -9.62 -16.21
C THR A 18 -3.72 -11.11 -16.43
N ASP A 19 -3.79 -11.56 -17.68
CA ASP A 19 -3.98 -13.00 -17.99
C ASP A 19 -2.74 -13.84 -17.63
N ALA A 20 -1.55 -13.24 -17.70
CA ALA A 20 -0.28 -13.94 -17.51
C ALA A 20 0.31 -13.75 -16.09
N PHE A 21 -0.02 -12.66 -15.42
CA PHE A 21 0.54 -12.36 -14.09
C PHE A 21 -0.29 -11.32 -13.33
N SER A 22 -0.08 -11.30 -12.02
CA SER A 22 -0.72 -10.35 -11.11
C SER A 22 -0.54 -8.90 -11.57
N LYS A 23 -1.61 -8.10 -11.42
CA LYS A 23 -1.60 -6.65 -11.63
C LYS A 23 -0.41 -5.96 -10.97
N GLN A 24 -0.07 -6.35 -9.74
CA GLN A 24 0.99 -5.72 -8.96
C GLN A 24 2.41 -6.01 -9.47
N LEU A 25 2.54 -6.91 -10.44
CA LEU A 25 3.79 -7.17 -11.16
C LEU A 25 3.90 -6.38 -12.48
N LEU A 26 2.82 -5.73 -12.92
CA LEU A 26 2.85 -4.84 -14.09
C LEU A 26 3.79 -3.65 -13.83
N PRO A 27 4.49 -3.17 -14.86
CA PRO A 27 5.39 -2.05 -14.71
C PRO A 27 4.63 -0.73 -14.53
N ILE A 28 5.08 0.08 -13.59
CA ILE A 28 4.75 1.50 -13.49
C ILE A 28 6.05 2.26 -13.77
N TYR A 29 6.18 2.79 -14.97
CA TYR A 29 7.36 3.43 -15.50
C TYR A 29 8.59 2.50 -15.50
N ASP A 30 9.44 2.51 -14.49
CA ASP A 30 10.75 1.83 -14.50
C ASP A 30 10.85 0.63 -13.52
N LYS A 31 9.78 0.32 -12.79
CA LYS A 31 9.76 -0.77 -11.81
C LYS A 31 8.37 -1.43 -11.65
N PRO A 32 8.28 -2.65 -11.12
CA PRO A 32 7.01 -3.29 -10.83
C PRO A 32 6.17 -2.49 -9.82
N MET A 33 4.87 -2.47 -10.01
CA MET A 33 3.90 -1.74 -9.19
C MET A 33 4.05 -2.00 -7.69
N ILE A 34 4.33 -3.25 -7.28
CA ILE A 34 4.47 -3.64 -5.87
C ILE A 34 5.56 -2.86 -5.11
N PHE A 35 6.55 -2.29 -5.81
CA PHE A 35 7.61 -1.50 -5.20
C PHE A 35 7.05 -0.24 -4.52
N TYR A 36 6.02 0.36 -5.08
CA TYR A 36 5.44 1.60 -4.55
C TYR A 36 4.76 1.38 -3.19
N PRO A 37 3.76 0.49 -3.02
CA PRO A 37 3.17 0.25 -1.71
C PRO A 37 4.17 -0.32 -0.70
N LEU A 38 5.12 -1.18 -1.13
CA LEU A 38 6.16 -1.68 -0.23
C LEU A 38 7.05 -0.55 0.27
N SER A 39 7.38 0.43 -0.59
CA SER A 39 8.16 1.61 -0.20
C SER A 39 7.49 2.43 0.88
N ILE A 40 6.15 2.52 0.87
CA ILE A 40 5.38 3.23 1.88
C ILE A 40 5.54 2.59 3.26
N LEU A 41 5.44 1.26 3.35
CA LEU A 41 5.69 0.54 4.60
C LEU A 41 7.13 0.75 5.10
N MET A 42 8.10 0.74 4.18
CA MET A 42 9.49 1.01 4.53
C MET A 42 9.71 2.45 5.00
N LEU A 43 9.10 3.45 4.36
CA LEU A 43 9.13 4.85 4.79
C LEU A 43 8.52 5.01 6.19
N ALA A 44 7.47 4.27 6.50
CA ALA A 44 6.84 4.17 7.81
C ALA A 44 7.71 3.45 8.88
N GLY A 45 8.90 2.95 8.50
CA GLY A 45 9.78 2.26 9.43
C GLY A 45 9.43 0.79 9.69
N ILE A 46 8.47 0.24 8.94
CA ILE A 46 7.99 -1.14 9.11
C ILE A 46 8.97 -2.10 8.43
N LYS A 47 9.52 -3.04 9.20
CA LYS A 47 10.50 -4.03 8.73
C LYS A 47 9.94 -5.43 8.54
N GLU A 48 8.88 -5.80 9.26
CA GLU A 48 8.21 -7.08 9.09
C GLU A 48 7.00 -6.89 8.17
N VAL A 49 7.04 -7.52 7.00
CA VAL A 49 6.03 -7.36 5.96
C VAL A 49 5.49 -8.72 5.51
N LEU A 50 4.18 -8.86 5.47
CA LEU A 50 3.49 -9.99 4.84
C LEU A 50 2.95 -9.54 3.48
N ILE A 51 3.31 -10.26 2.43
CA ILE A 51 2.71 -10.08 1.09
C ILE A 51 1.68 -11.20 0.88
N ILE A 52 0.42 -10.81 0.69
CA ILE A 52 -0.68 -11.73 0.40
C ILE A 52 -0.93 -11.70 -1.10
N THR A 53 -0.78 -12.85 -1.76
CA THR A 53 -0.86 -12.99 -3.22
C THR A 53 -1.89 -14.04 -3.61
N THR A 54 -2.18 -14.16 -4.91
CA THR A 54 -2.81 -15.37 -5.44
C THR A 54 -1.83 -16.54 -5.40
N LYS A 55 -2.35 -17.77 -5.47
CA LYS A 55 -1.53 -18.98 -5.49
C LYS A 55 -0.64 -19.06 -6.74
N SER A 56 -1.17 -18.62 -7.89
CA SER A 56 -0.45 -18.65 -9.18
C SER A 56 0.75 -17.70 -9.22
N ASP A 57 0.67 -16.56 -8.53
CA ASP A 57 1.65 -15.49 -8.67
C ASP A 57 2.69 -15.46 -7.55
N GLN A 58 2.48 -16.19 -6.46
CA GLN A 58 3.34 -16.12 -5.27
C GLN A 58 4.82 -16.34 -5.59
N ASP A 59 5.15 -17.30 -6.47
CA ASP A 59 6.54 -17.59 -6.82
C ASP A 59 7.19 -16.47 -7.63
N LEU A 60 6.42 -15.71 -8.40
CA LEU A 60 6.91 -14.52 -9.10
C LEU A 60 7.27 -13.41 -8.11
N PHE A 61 6.43 -13.18 -7.09
CA PHE A 61 6.75 -12.23 -6.02
C PHE A 61 7.98 -12.65 -5.22
N LYS A 62 8.11 -13.95 -4.86
CA LYS A 62 9.30 -14.48 -4.19
C LYS A 62 10.56 -14.32 -5.04
N LYS A 63 10.46 -14.55 -6.36
CA LYS A 63 11.59 -14.35 -7.29
C LYS A 63 11.99 -12.88 -7.38
N LEU A 64 11.02 -11.95 -7.34
CA LEU A 64 11.26 -10.51 -7.45
C LEU A 64 11.88 -9.93 -6.18
N LEU A 65 11.27 -10.21 -5.01
CA LEU A 65 11.53 -9.52 -3.74
C LEU A 65 12.37 -10.37 -2.76
N GLY A 66 12.44 -11.69 -2.97
CA GLY A 66 13.12 -12.63 -2.06
C GLY A 66 12.47 -12.63 -0.68
N ASN A 67 13.29 -12.76 0.35
CA ASN A 67 12.90 -12.63 1.75
C ASN A 67 13.04 -11.19 2.31
N GLY A 68 13.41 -10.22 1.46
CA GLY A 68 13.56 -8.82 1.83
C GLY A 68 14.95 -8.39 2.33
N GLU A 69 15.90 -9.31 2.45
CA GLU A 69 17.27 -9.02 2.96
C GLU A 69 17.96 -7.90 2.19
N ASN A 70 17.79 -7.83 0.85
CA ASN A 70 18.36 -6.78 0.02
C ASN A 70 17.84 -5.38 0.37
N TYR A 71 16.74 -5.31 1.10
CA TYR A 71 16.09 -4.08 1.53
C TYR A 71 16.13 -3.89 3.05
N GLY A 72 16.84 -4.76 3.77
CA GLY A 72 16.93 -4.71 5.23
C GLY A 72 15.61 -4.90 5.96
N ILE A 73 14.66 -5.62 5.33
CA ILE A 73 13.35 -5.99 5.86
C ILE A 73 13.16 -7.50 5.82
N GLN A 74 12.16 -8.00 6.50
CA GLN A 74 11.75 -9.39 6.49
C GLN A 74 10.41 -9.54 5.77
N ILE A 75 10.40 -10.24 4.64
CA ILE A 75 9.20 -10.49 3.86
C ILE A 75 8.74 -11.93 4.05
N SER A 76 7.48 -12.09 4.43
CA SER A 76 6.75 -13.36 4.46
C SER A 76 5.68 -13.36 3.39
N TYR A 77 5.21 -14.56 2.99
CA TYR A 77 4.21 -14.71 1.93
C TYR A 77 3.08 -15.62 2.38
N LYS A 78 1.83 -15.21 2.13
CA LYS A 78 0.65 -16.05 2.26
C LYS A 78 -0.22 -15.96 1.00
N VAL A 79 -1.11 -16.92 0.82
CA VAL A 79 -2.02 -17.00 -0.33
C VAL A 79 -3.41 -16.59 0.11
N GLN A 80 -4.07 -15.79 -0.71
CA GLN A 80 -5.52 -15.60 -0.70
C GLN A 80 -6.09 -16.47 -1.83
N ASP A 81 -6.75 -17.56 -1.46
CA ASP A 81 -7.23 -18.58 -2.43
C ASP A 81 -8.41 -18.08 -3.28
N SER A 82 -9.19 -17.13 -2.76
CA SER A 82 -10.35 -16.53 -3.42
C SER A 82 -10.42 -15.04 -3.09
N PRO A 83 -10.98 -14.19 -3.96
CA PRO A 83 -11.10 -12.74 -3.73
C PRO A 83 -12.21 -12.43 -2.70
N ASN A 84 -12.02 -12.87 -1.46
CA ASN A 84 -13.00 -12.75 -0.37
C ASN A 84 -13.12 -11.33 0.21
N GLY A 85 -12.45 -10.35 -0.37
CA GLY A 85 -12.44 -8.96 0.09
C GLY A 85 -11.15 -8.55 0.81
N ILE A 86 -11.04 -7.26 1.10
CA ILE A 86 -9.82 -6.68 1.70
C ILE A 86 -9.64 -7.13 3.15
N ALA A 87 -10.73 -7.21 3.92
CA ALA A 87 -10.66 -7.57 5.33
C ALA A 87 -10.22 -9.03 5.58
N ASP A 88 -10.35 -9.92 4.57
CA ASP A 88 -9.84 -11.29 4.61
C ASP A 88 -8.31 -11.35 4.83
N ALA A 89 -7.59 -10.28 4.45
CA ALA A 89 -6.16 -10.15 4.69
C ALA A 89 -5.78 -10.26 6.17
N PHE A 90 -6.63 -9.82 7.09
CA PHE A 90 -6.37 -9.92 8.53
C PHE A 90 -6.57 -11.34 9.04
N ILE A 91 -7.54 -12.07 8.49
CA ILE A 91 -7.78 -13.48 8.83
C ILE A 91 -6.61 -14.34 8.33
N ILE A 92 -6.21 -14.14 7.08
CA ILE A 92 -5.05 -14.83 6.47
C ILE A 92 -3.77 -14.48 7.26
N GLY A 93 -3.63 -13.22 7.65
CA GLY A 93 -2.47 -12.68 8.34
C GLY A 93 -2.44 -12.90 9.87
N GLN A 94 -3.44 -13.53 10.49
CA GLN A 94 -3.61 -13.56 11.95
C GLN A 94 -2.36 -13.99 12.73
N ASP A 95 -1.69 -15.08 12.30
CA ASP A 95 -0.48 -15.59 12.98
C ASP A 95 0.70 -14.63 12.81
N PHE A 96 0.78 -13.97 11.64
CA PHE A 96 1.79 -12.94 11.38
C PHE A 96 1.53 -11.70 12.22
N ILE A 97 0.29 -11.21 12.31
CA ILE A 97 -0.09 -10.04 13.11
C ILE A 97 0.18 -10.29 14.60
N GLY A 98 -0.32 -11.41 15.14
CA GLY A 98 -0.22 -11.72 16.56
C GLY A 98 -0.80 -10.59 17.42
N GLU A 99 -0.04 -10.18 18.43
CA GLU A 99 -0.39 -9.09 19.36
C GLU A 99 -0.02 -7.69 18.83
N SER A 100 0.54 -7.59 17.63
CA SER A 100 1.04 -6.32 17.10
C SER A 100 -0.06 -5.53 16.39
N PRO A 101 -0.02 -4.18 16.44
CA PRO A 101 -0.77 -3.38 15.49
C PRO A 101 -0.26 -3.61 14.06
N VAL A 102 -1.12 -3.37 13.07
CA VAL A 102 -0.85 -3.68 11.66
C VAL A 102 -1.19 -2.51 10.75
N THR A 103 -0.33 -2.26 9.77
CA THR A 103 -0.60 -1.39 8.63
C THR A 103 -0.91 -2.25 7.41
N LEU A 104 -2.09 -2.08 6.83
CA LEU A 104 -2.48 -2.70 5.57
C LEU A 104 -2.37 -1.67 4.45
N ILE A 105 -1.72 -2.05 3.35
CA ILE A 105 -1.70 -1.26 2.11
C ILE A 105 -2.11 -2.13 0.92
N LEU A 106 -2.93 -1.56 0.03
CA LEU A 106 -3.30 -2.22 -1.21
C LEU A 106 -2.13 -2.20 -2.19
N GLY A 107 -1.84 -3.34 -2.80
CA GLY A 107 -0.68 -3.55 -3.66
C GLY A 107 -0.68 -2.79 -4.98
N ASP A 108 -1.77 -2.12 -5.29
CA ASP A 108 -1.99 -1.33 -6.50
C ASP A 108 -2.13 0.19 -6.23
N ASN A 109 -1.85 0.62 -5.00
CA ASN A 109 -1.93 2.01 -4.61
C ASN A 109 -0.54 2.67 -4.60
N ILE A 110 -0.45 3.83 -5.21
CA ILE A 110 0.75 4.67 -5.25
C ILE A 110 0.47 5.94 -4.47
N PHE A 111 1.36 6.25 -3.52
CA PHE A 111 1.32 7.46 -2.73
C PHE A 111 2.58 8.28 -2.98
N PHE A 112 2.43 9.58 -3.14
CA PHE A 112 3.54 10.50 -3.29
C PHE A 112 3.25 11.84 -2.61
N SER A 113 4.16 12.24 -1.74
CA SER A 113 4.23 13.58 -1.14
C SER A 113 5.61 13.78 -0.52
N HIS A 114 6.03 15.04 -0.42
CA HIS A 114 7.26 15.41 0.27
C HIS A 114 7.22 15.02 1.76
N ASP A 115 6.10 15.26 2.43
CA ASP A 115 5.95 15.07 3.88
C ASP A 115 5.32 13.74 4.28
N PHE A 116 5.24 12.78 3.35
CA PHE A 116 4.49 11.55 3.60
C PHE A 116 5.01 10.75 4.79
N SER A 117 6.35 10.69 4.98
CA SER A 117 6.94 9.99 6.12
C SER A 117 6.52 10.60 7.47
N ALA A 118 6.38 11.93 7.54
CA ALA A 118 5.89 12.60 8.76
C ALA A 118 4.42 12.27 9.01
N ILE A 119 3.57 12.40 7.98
CA ILE A 119 2.13 12.12 8.06
C ILE A 119 1.85 10.70 8.54
N ILE A 120 2.54 9.70 7.96
CA ILE A 120 2.32 8.31 8.36
C ILE A 120 2.85 8.02 9.76
N ASN A 121 3.98 8.61 10.16
CA ASN A 121 4.52 8.43 11.50
C ASN A 121 3.63 9.06 12.58
N ASP A 122 3.01 10.21 12.31
CA ASP A 122 2.04 10.82 13.22
C ASP A 122 0.81 9.90 13.41
N ALA A 123 0.31 9.29 12.34
CA ALA A 123 -0.78 8.32 12.42
C ALA A 123 -0.37 7.04 13.17
N LEU A 124 0.86 6.54 12.98
CA LEU A 124 1.40 5.36 13.68
C LEU A 124 1.56 5.57 15.19
N ASN A 125 1.78 6.80 15.64
CA ASN A 125 1.88 7.15 17.05
C ASN A 125 0.53 7.11 17.79
N GLN A 126 -0.58 7.08 17.05
CA GLN A 126 -1.94 6.91 17.60
C GLN A 126 -2.20 5.41 17.80
N SER A 127 -1.83 4.89 18.96
CA SER A 127 -1.63 3.46 19.22
C SER A 127 -2.89 2.62 19.45
N LYS A 128 -4.10 3.19 19.39
CA LYS A 128 -5.37 2.47 19.61
C LYS A 128 -6.39 2.78 18.54
N GLY A 129 -7.16 1.74 18.17
CA GLY A 129 -8.24 1.84 17.20
C GLY A 129 -7.73 1.75 15.78
N ALA A 130 -8.42 2.45 14.88
CA ALA A 130 -8.14 2.49 13.46
C ALA A 130 -7.77 3.90 13.01
N HIS A 131 -6.94 3.97 11.95
CA HIS A 131 -6.63 5.20 11.27
C HIS A 131 -6.71 5.01 9.75
N VAL A 132 -7.46 5.89 9.08
CA VAL A 132 -7.65 5.91 7.63
C VAL A 132 -7.10 7.21 7.03
N PHE A 133 -6.72 7.16 5.76
CA PHE A 133 -6.25 8.33 5.03
C PHE A 133 -7.27 8.69 3.95
N LEU A 134 -7.69 9.95 3.94
CA LEU A 134 -8.73 10.47 3.07
C LEU A 134 -8.14 11.42 2.04
N THR A 135 -8.65 11.38 0.82
CA THR A 135 -8.27 12.32 -0.24
C THR A 135 -9.47 12.73 -1.08
N ASN A 136 -9.45 13.96 -1.60
CA ASN A 136 -10.48 14.39 -2.53
C ASN A 136 -10.32 13.72 -3.90
N VAL A 137 -11.41 13.19 -4.43
CA VAL A 137 -11.48 12.56 -5.75
C VAL A 137 -12.60 13.18 -6.58
N SER A 138 -12.52 13.03 -7.90
CA SER A 138 -13.56 13.50 -8.84
C SER A 138 -14.68 12.49 -9.06
N ASN A 139 -14.47 11.23 -8.70
CA ASN A 139 -15.35 10.08 -8.91
C ASN A 139 -15.53 9.28 -7.60
N PRO A 140 -16.11 9.90 -6.55
CA PRO A 140 -16.22 9.29 -5.23
C PRO A 140 -17.06 8.00 -5.21
N GLU A 141 -17.97 7.80 -6.16
CA GLU A 141 -18.80 6.61 -6.32
C GLU A 141 -18.01 5.31 -6.55
N ASP A 142 -16.74 5.42 -6.94
CA ASP A 142 -15.86 4.25 -7.16
C ASP A 142 -15.19 3.74 -5.88
N PHE A 143 -15.27 4.50 -4.78
CA PHE A 143 -14.49 4.27 -3.56
C PHE A 143 -15.37 4.18 -2.31
N GLY A 144 -14.78 3.74 -1.21
CA GLY A 144 -15.30 4.03 0.11
C GLY A 144 -15.22 5.53 0.37
N VAL A 145 -16.32 6.16 0.76
CA VAL A 145 -16.41 7.62 0.95
C VAL A 145 -16.64 7.93 2.41
N ALA A 146 -15.87 8.85 2.97
CA ALA A 146 -16.03 9.34 4.33
C ALA A 146 -16.61 10.76 4.36
N GLU A 147 -17.48 11.02 5.33
CA GLU A 147 -17.88 12.35 5.75
C GLU A 147 -17.14 12.72 7.03
N VAL A 148 -16.62 13.94 7.09
CA VAL A 148 -15.92 14.45 8.28
C VAL A 148 -16.53 15.77 8.75
N ASP A 149 -16.44 16.04 10.04
CA ASP A 149 -16.81 17.35 10.58
C ASP A 149 -15.68 18.38 10.35
N LYS A 150 -15.93 19.61 10.82
CA LYS A 150 -14.97 20.73 10.72
C LYS A 150 -13.63 20.50 11.44
N ASP A 151 -13.61 19.58 12.38
CA ASP A 151 -12.43 19.23 13.18
C ASP A 151 -11.72 17.98 12.61
N GLY A 152 -12.22 17.43 11.48
CA GLY A 152 -11.66 16.27 10.79
C GLY A 152 -12.10 14.93 11.36
N LYS A 153 -13.06 14.90 12.29
CA LYS A 153 -13.59 13.66 12.85
C LYS A 153 -14.54 12.99 11.86
N VAL A 154 -14.38 11.70 11.65
CA VAL A 154 -15.23 10.90 10.77
C VAL A 154 -16.64 10.81 11.36
N LEU A 155 -17.64 11.19 10.56
CA LEU A 155 -19.06 11.11 10.89
C LEU A 155 -19.71 9.86 10.29
N SER A 156 -19.37 9.54 9.05
CA SER A 156 -19.88 8.38 8.33
C SER A 156 -18.85 7.84 7.34
N ILE A 157 -18.98 6.56 6.99
CA ILE A 157 -18.27 5.93 5.84
C ILE A 157 -19.28 5.08 5.09
N GLN A 158 -19.26 5.15 3.76
CA GLN A 158 -20.11 4.37 2.87
C GLN A 158 -19.26 3.70 1.78
N GLU A 159 -19.51 2.42 1.52
CA GLU A 159 -18.83 1.70 0.42
C GLU A 159 -19.54 2.00 -0.89
N LYS A 160 -18.84 2.61 -1.84
CA LYS A 160 -19.29 2.89 -3.22
C LYS A 160 -20.73 3.38 -3.30
N PRO A 161 -21.06 4.51 -2.66
CA PRO A 161 -22.42 5.02 -2.65
C PRO A 161 -22.83 5.50 -4.04
N GLU A 162 -24.07 5.18 -4.45
CA GLU A 162 -24.63 5.71 -5.73
C GLU A 162 -24.74 7.25 -5.73
N LYS A 163 -24.93 7.83 -4.56
CA LYS A 163 -25.00 9.28 -4.34
C LYS A 163 -24.13 9.64 -3.16
N PRO A 164 -22.84 9.94 -3.39
CA PRO A 164 -21.92 10.29 -2.32
C PRO A 164 -22.27 11.63 -1.68
N ASP A 165 -22.26 11.69 -0.35
CA ASP A 165 -22.44 12.93 0.41
C ASP A 165 -21.13 13.75 0.52
N SER A 166 -20.00 13.19 0.11
CA SER A 166 -18.67 13.77 0.18
C SER A 166 -17.81 13.33 -1.00
N ASN A 167 -16.78 14.11 -1.32
CA ASN A 167 -15.74 13.72 -2.29
C ASN A 167 -14.50 13.12 -1.63
N LEU A 168 -14.54 12.85 -0.32
CA LEU A 168 -13.41 12.30 0.43
C LEU A 168 -13.38 10.77 0.33
N ALA A 169 -12.59 10.26 -0.59
CA ALA A 169 -12.34 8.83 -0.72
C ALA A 169 -11.40 8.32 0.39
N VAL A 170 -11.70 7.16 0.93
CA VAL A 170 -10.79 6.40 1.79
C VAL A 170 -9.77 5.72 0.90
N THR A 171 -8.49 6.05 1.09
CA THR A 171 -7.40 5.46 0.31
C THR A 171 -7.12 4.02 0.71
N GLY A 172 -6.32 3.30 -0.07
CA GLY A 172 -5.94 1.92 0.24
C GLY A 172 -4.79 1.78 1.24
N LEU A 173 -4.71 2.66 2.23
CA LEU A 173 -3.76 2.61 3.33
C LEU A 173 -4.49 2.72 4.67
N TYR A 174 -4.28 1.73 5.53
CA TYR A 174 -5.02 1.57 6.78
C TYR A 174 -4.07 1.20 7.90
N ILE A 175 -4.31 1.72 9.10
CA ILE A 175 -3.60 1.34 10.32
C ILE A 175 -4.64 0.86 11.33
N TYR A 176 -4.39 -0.30 11.95
CA TYR A 176 -5.28 -0.90 12.94
C TYR A 176 -4.48 -1.42 14.13
N ASP A 177 -5.11 -1.42 15.30
CA ASP A 177 -4.65 -2.27 16.40
C ASP A 177 -4.93 -3.76 16.11
N ASN A 178 -4.52 -4.65 16.99
CA ASN A 178 -4.66 -6.10 16.77
C ASN A 178 -6.09 -6.62 16.90
N GLU A 179 -7.03 -5.84 17.45
CA GLU A 179 -8.45 -6.21 17.50
C GLU A 179 -9.06 -6.39 16.10
N VAL A 180 -8.44 -5.81 15.08
CA VAL A 180 -8.87 -5.93 13.67
C VAL A 180 -9.03 -7.39 13.23
N VAL A 181 -8.24 -8.32 13.76
CA VAL A 181 -8.32 -9.74 13.41
C VAL A 181 -9.66 -10.34 13.85
N ASP A 182 -10.07 -10.06 15.08
CA ASP A 182 -11.34 -10.58 15.61
C ASP A 182 -12.54 -9.85 14.99
N ILE A 183 -12.40 -8.55 14.70
CA ILE A 183 -13.40 -7.79 13.96
C ILE A 183 -13.59 -8.42 12.58
N ALA A 184 -12.52 -8.68 11.83
CA ALA A 184 -12.59 -9.26 10.49
C ALA A 184 -13.24 -10.65 10.48
N LYS A 185 -12.95 -11.49 11.48
CA LYS A 185 -13.58 -12.82 11.64
C LYS A 185 -15.08 -12.74 11.93
N ALA A 186 -15.55 -11.67 12.55
CA ALA A 186 -16.95 -11.47 12.89
C ALA A 186 -17.78 -10.85 11.76
N LEU A 187 -17.15 -10.40 10.68
CA LEU A 187 -17.84 -9.83 9.52
C LEU A 187 -18.66 -10.90 8.78
N THR A 188 -19.74 -10.45 8.19
CA THR A 188 -20.50 -11.24 7.19
C THR A 188 -20.19 -10.69 5.81
N PRO A 189 -20.02 -11.55 4.80
CA PRO A 189 -19.81 -11.08 3.42
C PRO A 189 -20.93 -10.17 2.93
N SER A 190 -20.58 -9.13 2.20
CA SER A 190 -21.51 -8.22 1.55
C SER A 190 -22.31 -8.92 0.42
N SER A 191 -23.21 -8.19 -0.22
CA SER A 191 -23.92 -8.66 -1.42
C SER A 191 -22.99 -9.04 -2.56
N ARG A 192 -21.74 -8.56 -2.54
CA ARG A 192 -20.66 -8.94 -3.49
C ARG A 192 -19.93 -10.21 -3.10
N GLY A 193 -20.23 -10.79 -1.95
CA GLY A 193 -19.53 -11.96 -1.40
C GLY A 193 -18.18 -11.61 -0.76
N GLU A 194 -17.92 -10.33 -0.48
CA GLU A 194 -16.64 -9.84 0.02
C GLU A 194 -16.73 -9.40 1.51
N LEU A 195 -15.68 -9.63 2.27
CA LEU A 195 -15.48 -9.03 3.60
C LEU A 195 -14.93 -7.62 3.39
N GLU A 196 -15.83 -6.64 3.55
CA GLU A 196 -15.52 -5.25 3.21
C GLU A 196 -14.64 -4.58 4.26
N ILE A 197 -13.63 -3.85 3.81
CA ILE A 197 -12.80 -3.03 4.71
C ILE A 197 -13.62 -1.88 5.33
N THR A 198 -14.64 -1.42 4.61
CA THR A 198 -15.57 -0.39 5.09
C THR A 198 -16.33 -0.87 6.31
N ASP A 199 -16.70 -2.15 6.41
CA ASP A 199 -17.37 -2.70 7.59
C ASP A 199 -16.43 -2.77 8.81
N VAL A 200 -15.14 -3.05 8.59
CA VAL A 200 -14.12 -2.93 9.64
C VAL A 200 -14.06 -1.49 10.15
N ASN A 201 -13.96 -0.51 9.25
CA ASN A 201 -13.91 0.90 9.60
C ASN A 201 -15.18 1.35 10.34
N LEU A 202 -16.36 0.89 9.91
CA LEU A 202 -17.64 1.16 10.59
C LEU A 202 -17.69 0.57 12.00
N HIS A 203 -17.05 -0.57 12.24
CA HIS A 203 -16.95 -1.14 13.58
C HIS A 203 -16.18 -0.18 14.50
N TYR A 204 -14.98 0.27 14.10
CA TYR A 204 -14.19 1.24 14.86
C TYR A 204 -14.89 2.60 14.99
N LEU A 205 -15.60 3.05 13.97
CA LEU A 205 -16.37 4.30 14.02
C LEU A 205 -17.46 4.23 15.11
N LYS A 206 -18.21 3.13 15.17
CA LYS A 206 -19.25 2.89 16.21
C LYS A 206 -18.69 2.87 17.63
N GLN A 207 -17.46 2.41 17.78
CA GLN A 207 -16.74 2.42 19.07
C GLN A 207 -16.14 3.80 19.41
N GLY A 208 -16.16 4.76 18.48
CA GLY A 208 -15.50 6.06 18.66
C GLY A 208 -13.98 6.00 18.54
N ASN A 209 -13.43 4.94 17.94
CA ASN A 209 -12.00 4.64 17.84
C ASN A 209 -11.48 4.72 16.39
N LEU A 210 -12.20 5.37 15.47
CA LEU A 210 -11.75 5.62 14.11
C LEU A 210 -11.21 7.03 13.97
N ASN A 211 -9.93 7.14 13.64
CA ASN A 211 -9.23 8.38 13.31
C ASN A 211 -9.05 8.51 11.80
N ALA A 212 -8.91 9.73 11.31
CA ALA A 212 -8.64 10.00 9.90
C ALA A 212 -7.63 11.13 9.74
N THR A 213 -6.84 11.05 8.65
CA THR A 213 -6.03 12.16 8.17
C THR A 213 -6.46 12.50 6.75
N THR A 214 -6.93 13.74 6.54
CA THR A 214 -7.22 14.24 5.20
C THR A 214 -5.92 14.71 4.55
N LEU A 215 -5.58 14.05 3.43
CA LEU A 215 -4.39 14.34 2.64
C LEU A 215 -4.62 15.63 1.83
N GLY A 216 -3.77 16.63 2.09
CA GLY A 216 -3.91 17.98 1.55
C GLY A 216 -3.32 18.17 0.16
N ARG A 217 -3.22 19.43 -0.28
CA ARG A 217 -2.57 19.80 -1.55
C ARG A 217 -1.11 19.35 -1.57
N GLY A 218 -0.66 18.88 -2.75
CA GLY A 218 0.69 18.35 -2.92
C GLY A 218 0.81 16.88 -2.56
N PHE A 219 -0.27 16.28 -2.07
CA PHE A 219 -0.37 14.84 -1.90
C PHE A 219 -1.01 14.23 -3.15
N THR A 220 -0.40 13.16 -3.65
CA THR A 220 -0.93 12.40 -4.79
C THR A 220 -1.19 10.96 -4.35
N TRP A 221 -2.42 10.52 -4.56
CA TRP A 221 -2.82 9.13 -4.45
C TRP A 221 -3.32 8.65 -5.82
N LEU A 222 -2.83 7.51 -6.28
CA LEU A 222 -3.20 6.91 -7.54
C LEU A 222 -3.66 5.46 -7.27
N ASP A 223 -4.90 5.17 -7.64
CA ASP A 223 -5.41 3.81 -7.79
C ASP A 223 -5.20 3.37 -9.24
N THR A 224 -4.43 2.32 -9.45
CA THR A 224 -4.08 1.83 -10.79
C THR A 224 -5.08 0.79 -11.31
N GLY A 225 -6.38 0.97 -11.04
CA GLY A 225 -7.47 0.03 -11.28
C GLY A 225 -7.90 -0.16 -12.73
N THR A 226 -7.57 0.78 -13.64
CA THR A 226 -7.95 0.77 -15.06
C THR A 226 -6.74 0.96 -15.94
N HIS A 227 -6.90 0.73 -17.27
CA HIS A 227 -5.83 0.96 -18.24
C HIS A 227 -5.39 2.43 -18.26
N GLU A 228 -6.35 3.36 -18.19
CA GLU A 228 -6.09 4.80 -18.15
C GLU A 228 -5.33 5.21 -16.89
N SER A 229 -5.76 4.70 -15.72
CA SER A 229 -5.07 5.03 -14.46
C SER A 229 -3.67 4.40 -14.38
N LEU A 230 -3.46 3.24 -15.00
CA LEU A 230 -2.15 2.59 -15.10
C LEU A 230 -1.18 3.45 -15.94
N ILE A 231 -1.62 3.95 -17.10
CA ILE A 231 -0.82 4.84 -17.97
C ILE A 231 -0.53 6.16 -17.23
N SER A 232 -1.55 6.79 -16.66
CA SER A 232 -1.42 8.06 -15.94
C SER A 232 -0.46 7.94 -14.75
N ALA A 233 -0.47 6.81 -14.04
CA ALA A 233 0.47 6.55 -12.95
C ALA A 233 1.92 6.47 -13.47
N GLY A 234 2.15 5.80 -14.61
CA GLY A 234 3.47 5.74 -15.25
C GLY A 234 3.97 7.11 -15.70
N GLU A 235 3.11 7.93 -16.30
CA GLU A 235 3.43 9.30 -16.73
C GLU A 235 3.72 10.22 -15.54
N PHE A 236 2.93 10.11 -14.48
CA PHE A 236 3.16 10.85 -13.23
C PHE A 236 4.53 10.52 -12.64
N VAL A 237 4.83 9.23 -12.42
CA VAL A 237 6.11 8.78 -11.86
C VAL A 237 7.27 9.26 -12.72
N LYS A 238 7.20 9.06 -14.04
CA LYS A 238 8.21 9.52 -14.99
C LYS A 238 8.46 11.02 -14.85
N THR A 239 7.39 11.82 -14.85
CA THR A 239 7.50 13.28 -14.80
C THR A 239 8.18 13.75 -13.51
N ILE A 240 7.80 13.19 -12.37
CA ILE A 240 8.41 13.56 -11.08
C ILE A 240 9.87 13.13 -11.04
N GLU A 241 10.19 11.89 -11.40
CA GLU A 241 11.55 11.36 -11.37
C GLU A 241 12.50 12.16 -12.30
N GLU A 242 12.04 12.50 -13.51
CA GLU A 242 12.84 13.31 -14.47
C GLU A 242 13.07 14.75 -13.97
N ARG A 243 12.09 15.34 -13.28
CA ARG A 243 12.18 16.72 -12.78
C ARG A 243 13.00 16.85 -11.51
N GLN A 244 12.89 15.87 -10.60
CA GLN A 244 13.56 15.92 -9.31
C GLN A 244 14.93 15.21 -9.32
N GLY A 245 15.17 14.32 -10.28
CA GLY A 245 16.38 13.49 -10.29
C GLY A 245 16.42 12.47 -9.17
N LEU A 246 15.25 12.16 -8.57
CA LEU A 246 15.06 11.18 -7.51
C LEU A 246 14.09 10.11 -7.97
N LYS A 247 14.15 8.92 -7.38
CA LYS A 247 13.22 7.84 -7.70
C LYS A 247 12.10 7.71 -6.67
N ILE A 248 10.88 7.49 -7.15
CA ILE A 248 9.73 7.14 -6.32
C ILE A 248 9.75 5.62 -6.10
N GLY A 249 9.61 5.17 -4.84
CA GLY A 249 9.53 3.74 -4.53
C GLY A 249 10.83 2.97 -4.77
N CYS A 250 11.99 3.62 -4.63
CA CYS A 250 13.30 2.95 -4.68
C CYS A 250 13.59 2.31 -3.32
N LEU A 251 13.38 0.99 -3.23
CA LEU A 251 13.49 0.25 -1.96
C LEU A 251 14.91 0.26 -1.41
N GLU A 252 15.90 0.12 -2.29
CA GLU A 252 17.34 0.13 -1.96
C GLU A 252 17.77 1.49 -1.39
N GLU A 253 17.30 2.58 -1.97
CA GLU A 253 17.58 3.93 -1.47
C GLU A 253 16.99 4.16 -0.09
N ILE A 254 15.73 3.77 0.13
CA ILE A 254 15.07 3.90 1.43
C ILE A 254 15.82 3.08 2.48
N ALA A 255 16.16 1.84 2.17
CA ALA A 255 16.91 0.96 3.06
C ALA A 255 18.29 1.52 3.42
N PHE A 256 18.99 2.05 2.43
CA PHE A 256 20.33 2.63 2.61
C PHE A 256 20.28 3.92 3.43
N ASN A 257 19.36 4.83 3.13
CA ASN A 257 19.18 6.08 3.88
C ASN A 257 18.75 5.84 5.33
N LYS A 258 17.94 4.79 5.57
CA LYS A 258 17.55 4.37 6.93
C LYS A 258 18.64 3.53 7.64
N LYS A 259 19.78 3.27 6.99
CA LYS A 259 20.86 2.41 7.51
C LYS A 259 20.38 1.01 7.86
N TRP A 260 19.47 0.46 7.06
CA TRP A 260 18.99 -0.91 7.18
C TRP A 260 19.83 -1.89 6.39
N ILE A 261 20.55 -1.39 5.38
CA ILE A 261 21.54 -2.12 4.60
C ILE A 261 22.85 -1.36 4.56
N GLU A 262 23.94 -2.11 4.47
CA GLU A 262 25.31 -1.58 4.35
C GLU A 262 25.68 -1.32 2.88
N ALA A 263 26.78 -0.58 2.67
CA ALA A 263 27.27 -0.23 1.34
C ALA A 263 27.53 -1.49 0.46
N ASP A 264 27.94 -2.61 1.04
CA ASP A 264 28.21 -3.82 0.27
C ASP A 264 26.94 -4.47 -0.25
N THR A 265 25.85 -4.45 0.52
CA THR A 265 24.53 -4.88 0.03
C THR A 265 24.05 -3.99 -1.13
N LEU A 266 24.22 -2.67 -1.00
CA LEU A 266 23.87 -1.75 -2.09
C LEU A 266 24.75 -1.99 -3.34
N LYS A 267 26.04 -2.28 -3.20
CA LYS A 267 26.92 -2.64 -4.32
C LYS A 267 26.46 -3.92 -5.03
N ALA A 268 25.97 -4.92 -4.29
CA ALA A 268 25.40 -6.14 -4.87
C ALA A 268 24.15 -5.83 -5.70
N CYS A 269 23.27 -4.95 -5.22
CA CYS A 269 22.09 -4.47 -5.98
C CYS A 269 22.51 -3.70 -7.25
N ILE A 270 23.54 -2.84 -7.15
CA ILE A 270 24.09 -2.12 -8.31
C ILE A 270 24.61 -3.12 -9.35
N ALA A 271 25.37 -4.14 -8.94
CA ALA A 271 25.87 -5.17 -9.85
C ALA A 271 24.74 -5.93 -10.56
N LYS A 272 23.63 -6.21 -9.85
CA LYS A 272 22.44 -6.84 -10.43
C LYS A 272 21.80 -5.96 -11.53
N TYR A 273 21.78 -4.65 -11.36
CA TYR A 273 21.11 -3.69 -12.26
C TYR A 273 22.09 -2.89 -13.13
N GLN A 274 23.36 -3.27 -13.23
CA GLN A 274 24.47 -2.47 -13.78
C GLN A 274 24.25 -1.87 -15.18
N ASN A 275 23.41 -2.51 -16.01
CA ASN A 275 23.14 -2.06 -17.40
C ASN A 275 21.83 -1.28 -17.52
N SER A 276 21.27 -0.80 -16.41
CA SER A 276 20.00 -0.08 -16.40
C SER A 276 20.14 1.35 -15.84
N PRO A 277 19.26 2.28 -16.23
CA PRO A 277 19.18 3.60 -15.59
C PRO A 277 18.94 3.50 -14.08
N TYR A 278 18.24 2.47 -13.61
CA TYR A 278 18.02 2.20 -12.19
C TYR A 278 19.33 1.90 -11.46
N GLY A 279 20.18 1.02 -12.03
CA GLY A 279 21.50 0.73 -11.47
C GLY A 279 22.44 1.94 -11.46
N ALA A 280 22.41 2.77 -12.52
CA ALA A 280 23.16 4.02 -12.56
C ALA A 280 22.70 5.00 -11.46
N TYR A 281 21.40 5.07 -11.16
CA TYR A 281 20.88 5.85 -10.06
C TYR A 281 21.42 5.36 -8.72
N LEU A 282 21.33 4.04 -8.42
CA LEU A 282 21.87 3.46 -7.20
C LEU A 282 23.39 3.71 -7.03
N GLN A 283 24.14 3.67 -8.13
CA GLN A 283 25.57 3.98 -8.11
C GLN A 283 25.85 5.43 -7.67
N ASN A 284 24.99 6.38 -8.04
CA ASN A 284 25.13 7.77 -7.64
C ASN A 284 24.83 7.99 -6.14
N LEU A 285 24.03 7.12 -5.49
CA LEU A 285 23.81 7.20 -4.04
C LEU A 285 25.09 6.95 -3.25
N LEU A 286 25.93 5.99 -3.70
CA LEU A 286 27.23 5.72 -3.05
C LEU A 286 28.23 6.87 -3.18
N LYS A 287 28.11 7.72 -4.20
CA LYS A 287 29.04 8.84 -4.45
C LYS A 287 28.71 10.10 -3.64
N LYS A 288 27.48 10.17 -3.12
CA LYS A 288 26.97 11.34 -2.38
C LYS A 288 27.23 11.27 -0.87
N GLN A 289 27.79 10.17 -0.37
CA GLN A 289 28.29 10.00 1.00
C GLN A 289 29.81 10.21 1.04
#